data_9e9fc0ec8236e92706a7b791c74001c2
#
_entry.id   9e9fc0ec8236e92706a7b791c74001c2
#
_cell.length_a   1.000
_cell.length_b   1.000
_cell.length_c   1.000
_cell.angle_alpha   90.00
_cell.angle_beta   90.00
_cell.angle_gamma   90.00
#
_symmetry.space_group_name_H-M   'P 1'
#
loop_
_entity.id
_entity.type
_entity.pdbx_description
1 polymer ?
#
loop_
_entity_poly.entity_id
_entity_poly.type
_entity_poly.pdbx_seq_one_letter_code
_entity_poly.pdbx_strand_id
1 'polypeptide(L)'
;MRRFVFALAVAAMSSLLLAGCDMLGIESPEKVAAMREADGKAIGSACRHAGRAIEDCFVIYKKADRAAVFAGWRDMNDYMRENKIEPVPPQLAAQAKGASADTR
;
A
#
# COMPACT_ATOMS: atom_id res chain seq x y z
N MET A 1 -43.10 -25.55 -20.21
CA MET A 1 -42.89 -24.07 -20.17
C MET A 1 -42.79 -23.53 -18.74
N ARG A 2 -43.73 -23.79 -17.85
CA ARG A 2 -43.63 -23.26 -16.46
C ARG A 2 -42.32 -23.65 -15.75
N ARG A 3 -41.81 -24.87 -15.94
CA ARG A 3 -40.56 -25.34 -15.33
C ARG A 3 -39.32 -24.60 -15.85
N PHE A 4 -39.31 -24.26 -17.11
CA PHE A 4 -38.21 -23.48 -17.72
C PHE A 4 -38.20 -22.02 -17.24
N VAL A 5 -39.39 -21.43 -17.07
CA VAL A 5 -39.50 -20.07 -16.55
C VAL A 5 -39.04 -19.99 -15.11
N PHE A 6 -39.36 -20.98 -14.26
CA PHE A 6 -38.87 -21.07 -12.89
C PHE A 6 -37.35 -21.26 -12.82
N ALA A 7 -36.79 -22.11 -13.68
CA ALA A 7 -35.35 -22.34 -13.75
C ALA A 7 -34.57 -21.07 -14.15
N LEU A 8 -35.08 -20.34 -15.12
CA LEU A 8 -34.51 -19.05 -15.57
C LEU A 8 -34.63 -17.98 -14.50
N ALA A 9 -35.73 -17.92 -13.77
CA ALA A 9 -35.92 -16.96 -12.69
C ALA A 9 -34.98 -17.24 -11.51
N VAL A 10 -34.78 -18.51 -11.14
CA VAL A 10 -33.85 -18.89 -10.09
C VAL A 10 -32.40 -18.60 -10.50
N ALA A 11 -32.02 -18.85 -11.74
CA ALA A 11 -30.68 -18.55 -12.26
C ALA A 11 -30.41 -17.05 -12.26
N ALA A 12 -31.38 -16.23 -12.64
CA ALA A 12 -31.27 -14.78 -12.64
C ALA A 12 -31.14 -14.20 -11.22
N MET A 13 -31.89 -14.75 -10.25
CA MET A 13 -31.76 -14.34 -8.84
C MET A 13 -30.42 -14.73 -8.22
N SER A 14 -29.87 -15.89 -8.60
CA SER A 14 -28.55 -16.32 -8.13
C SER A 14 -27.43 -15.40 -8.63
N SER A 15 -27.55 -14.91 -9.84
CA SER A 15 -26.55 -13.97 -10.42
C SER A 15 -26.56 -12.61 -9.73
N LEU A 16 -27.70 -12.14 -9.26
CA LEU A 16 -27.83 -10.87 -8.53
C LEU A 16 -27.25 -10.96 -7.11
N LEU A 17 -27.26 -12.12 -6.48
CA LEU A 17 -26.69 -12.32 -5.15
C LEU A 17 -25.14 -12.32 -5.16
N LEU A 18 -24.52 -12.76 -6.27
CA LEU A 18 -23.06 -12.75 -6.43
C LEU A 18 -22.50 -11.34 -6.69
N ALA A 19 -23.26 -10.44 -7.30
CA ALA A 19 -22.86 -9.05 -7.51
C ALA A 19 -22.97 -8.18 -6.25
N GLY A 20 -23.69 -8.66 -5.21
CA GLY A 20 -23.96 -7.91 -3.99
C GLY A 20 -22.75 -7.71 -3.07
N CYS A 21 -21.70 -8.54 -3.17
CA CYS A 21 -20.52 -8.44 -2.31
C CYS A 21 -19.67 -7.20 -2.62
N ASP A 22 -19.58 -6.78 -3.89
CA ASP A 22 -18.86 -5.57 -4.27
C ASP A 22 -19.59 -4.28 -3.88
N MET A 23 -20.91 -4.31 -3.83
CA MET A 23 -21.73 -3.16 -3.43
C MET A 23 -21.77 -2.90 -1.92
N LEU A 24 -21.46 -3.91 -1.10
CA LEU A 24 -21.44 -3.79 0.36
C LEU A 24 -20.11 -3.25 0.91
N GLY A 25 -19.16 -2.89 0.05
CA GLY A 25 -17.86 -2.36 0.45
C GLY A 25 -16.94 -3.38 1.12
N ILE A 26 -17.25 -4.67 1.01
CA ILE A 26 -16.40 -5.76 1.50
C ILE A 26 -15.33 -6.02 0.45
N GLU A 27 -14.11 -5.60 0.74
CA GLU A 27 -12.99 -5.84 -0.15
C GLU A 27 -12.57 -7.32 -0.11
N SER A 28 -12.23 -7.89 -1.27
CA SER A 28 -11.72 -9.26 -1.34
C SER A 28 -10.35 -9.35 -0.65
N PRO A 29 -10.01 -10.53 -0.04
CA PRO A 29 -8.69 -10.73 0.56
C PRO A 29 -7.53 -10.49 -0.42
N GLU A 30 -7.71 -10.81 -1.68
CA GLU A 30 -6.72 -10.59 -2.74
C GLU A 30 -6.48 -9.11 -2.98
N LYS A 31 -7.53 -8.30 -3.00
CA LYS A 31 -7.45 -6.86 -3.17
C LYS A 31 -6.76 -6.19 -1.97
N VAL A 32 -7.09 -6.62 -0.76
CA VAL A 32 -6.44 -6.14 0.47
C VAL A 32 -4.95 -6.48 0.48
N ALA A 33 -4.59 -7.72 0.07
CA ALA A 33 -3.19 -8.13 -0.03
C ALA A 33 -2.42 -7.30 -1.06
N ALA A 34 -3.02 -7.03 -2.22
CA ALA A 34 -2.42 -6.19 -3.26
C ALA A 34 -2.21 -4.75 -2.79
N MET A 35 -3.14 -4.19 -2.03
CA MET A 35 -3.02 -2.85 -1.43
C MET A 35 -1.89 -2.80 -0.40
N ARG A 36 -1.77 -3.80 0.46
CA ARG A 36 -0.67 -3.89 1.44
C ARG A 36 0.69 -3.99 0.78
N GLU A 37 0.78 -4.74 -0.29
CA GLU A 37 2.01 -4.85 -1.08
C GLU A 37 2.37 -3.51 -1.72
N ALA A 38 1.42 -2.84 -2.35
CA ALA A 38 1.62 -1.53 -2.96
C ALA A 38 2.04 -0.49 -1.92
N ASP A 39 1.38 -0.45 -0.77
CA ASP A 39 1.71 0.45 0.33
C ASP A 39 3.12 0.18 0.88
N GLY A 40 3.47 -1.08 1.08
CA GLY A 40 4.80 -1.47 1.54
C GLY A 40 5.90 -1.04 0.57
N LYS A 41 5.70 -1.24 -0.71
CA LYS A 41 6.65 -0.78 -1.75
C LYS A 41 6.79 0.74 -1.76
N ALA A 42 5.69 1.47 -1.64
CA ALA A 42 5.71 2.93 -1.56
C ALA A 42 6.48 3.42 -0.32
N ILE A 43 6.28 2.79 0.83
CA ILE A 43 7.01 3.09 2.07
C ILE A 43 8.50 2.85 1.89
N GLY A 44 8.90 1.70 1.35
CA GLY A 44 10.30 1.36 1.10
C GLY A 44 10.98 2.34 0.15
N SER A 45 10.31 2.70 -0.92
CA SER A 45 10.80 3.68 -1.89
C SER A 45 10.99 5.05 -1.25
N ALA A 46 10.03 5.51 -0.45
CA ALA A 46 10.10 6.78 0.25
C ALA A 46 11.24 6.79 1.28
N CYS A 47 11.45 5.71 2.03
CA CYS A 47 12.56 5.57 2.95
C CYS A 47 13.92 5.72 2.26
N ARG A 48 14.10 5.04 1.13
CA ARG A 48 15.37 5.13 0.39
C ARG A 48 15.59 6.53 -0.19
N HIS A 49 14.55 7.12 -0.74
CA HIS A 49 14.62 8.48 -1.27
C HIS A 49 14.96 9.51 -0.19
N ALA A 50 14.52 9.29 1.04
CA ALA A 50 14.86 10.11 2.20
C ALA A 50 16.25 9.81 2.79
N GLY A 51 17.00 8.87 2.21
CA GLY A 51 18.33 8.50 2.68
C GLY A 51 18.34 7.59 3.91
N ARG A 52 17.23 6.94 4.23
CA ARG A 52 17.13 6.03 5.37
C ARG A 52 17.64 4.63 5.01
N ALA A 53 18.36 4.02 5.93
CA ALA A 53 18.69 2.61 5.84
C ALA A 53 17.41 1.76 5.91
N ILE A 54 17.43 0.59 5.29
CA ILE A 54 16.27 -0.30 5.28
C ILE A 54 15.88 -0.75 6.70
N GLU A 55 16.84 -0.96 7.58
CA GLU A 55 16.63 -1.35 8.97
C GLU A 55 15.84 -0.28 9.73
N ASP A 56 16.18 0.97 9.54
CA ASP A 56 15.46 2.10 10.15
C ASP A 56 14.03 2.18 9.64
N CYS A 57 13.82 1.92 8.36
CA CYS A 57 12.50 1.87 7.76
C CYS A 57 11.62 0.78 8.41
N PHE A 58 12.17 -0.40 8.68
CA PHE A 58 11.47 -1.48 9.37
C PHE A 58 11.10 -1.11 10.81
N VAL A 59 11.93 -0.36 11.50
CA VAL A 59 11.65 0.11 12.86
C VAL A 59 10.54 1.16 12.89
N ILE A 60 10.54 2.07 11.94
CA ILE A 60 9.53 3.14 11.85
C ILE A 60 8.17 2.57 11.42
N TYR A 61 8.15 1.67 10.46
CA TYR A 61 6.93 1.13 9.84
C TYR A 61 6.72 -0.34 10.19
N LYS A 62 6.62 -0.65 11.46
CA LYS A 62 6.53 -2.03 11.98
C LYS A 62 5.36 -2.84 11.46
N LYS A 63 4.25 -2.17 11.13
CA LYS A 63 3.01 -2.82 10.66
C LYS A 63 2.98 -3.06 9.14
N ALA A 64 3.90 -2.45 8.40
CA ALA A 64 3.97 -2.63 6.96
C ALA A 64 4.51 -4.03 6.60
N ASP A 65 4.16 -4.49 5.42
CA ASP A 65 4.71 -5.75 4.88
C ASP A 65 6.22 -5.59 4.62
N ARG A 66 7.05 -6.29 5.40
CA ARG A 66 8.51 -6.15 5.34
C ARG A 66 9.08 -6.53 3.99
N ALA A 67 8.56 -7.57 3.36
CA ALA A 67 9.02 -8.00 2.04
C ALA A 67 8.74 -6.93 0.97
N ALA A 68 7.55 -6.34 1.01
CA ALA A 68 7.18 -5.25 0.10
C ALA A 68 8.00 -3.99 0.36
N VAL A 69 8.22 -3.62 1.62
CA VAL A 69 9.07 -2.48 2.01
C VAL A 69 10.50 -2.69 1.49
N PHE A 70 11.05 -3.87 1.67
CA PHE A 70 12.39 -4.19 1.16
C PHE A 70 12.46 -4.10 -0.37
N ALA A 71 11.46 -4.65 -1.06
CA ALA A 71 11.39 -4.58 -2.53
C ALA A 71 11.34 -3.14 -3.03
N GLY A 72 10.50 -2.30 -2.43
CA GLY A 72 10.39 -0.89 -2.78
C GLY A 72 11.67 -0.11 -2.47
N TRP A 73 12.30 -0.35 -1.34
CA TRP A 73 13.57 0.27 -0.97
C TRP A 73 14.68 -0.07 -1.98
N ARG A 74 14.80 -1.36 -2.31
CA ARG A 74 15.79 -1.84 -3.28
C ARG A 74 15.55 -1.25 -4.67
N ASP A 75 14.32 -1.27 -5.15
CA ASP A 75 13.96 -0.74 -6.47
C ASP A 75 14.28 0.77 -6.56
N MET A 76 13.97 1.53 -5.53
CA MET A 76 14.32 2.95 -5.45
C MET A 76 15.83 3.16 -5.36
N ASN A 77 16.55 2.33 -4.61
CA ASN A 77 18.00 2.38 -4.52
C ASN A 77 18.66 2.20 -5.90
N ASP A 78 18.21 1.21 -6.65
CA ASP A 78 18.72 0.94 -7.99
C ASP A 78 18.39 2.09 -8.95
N TYR A 79 17.16 2.59 -8.92
CA TYR A 79 16.71 3.74 -9.70
C TYR A 79 17.55 4.99 -9.40
N MET A 80 17.77 5.30 -8.13
CA MET A 80 18.56 6.47 -7.72
C MET A 80 20.02 6.34 -8.15
N ARG A 81 20.60 5.15 -8.06
CA ARG A 81 21.98 4.91 -8.51
C ARG A 81 22.12 5.07 -10.02
N GLU A 82 21.20 4.50 -10.78
CA GLU A 82 21.20 4.59 -12.25
C GLU A 82 21.02 6.01 -12.75
N ASN A 83 20.20 6.80 -12.07
CA ASN A 83 19.87 8.18 -12.46
C ASN A 83 20.68 9.23 -11.69
N LYS A 84 21.61 8.83 -10.83
CA LYS A 84 22.44 9.72 -10.01
C LYS A 84 21.63 10.73 -9.19
N ILE A 85 20.56 10.23 -8.55
CA ILE A 85 19.67 11.04 -7.71
C ILE A 85 20.17 11.02 -6.28
N GLU A 86 20.36 12.21 -5.69
CA GLU A 86 20.72 12.36 -4.29
C GLU A 86 19.51 12.20 -3.37
N PRO A 87 19.70 11.62 -2.17
CA PRO A 87 18.64 11.54 -1.18
C PRO A 87 18.13 12.91 -0.76
N VAL A 88 16.83 12.99 -0.50
CA VAL A 88 16.19 14.22 0.02
C VAL A 88 15.77 13.99 1.47
N PRO A 89 16.48 14.53 2.46
CA PRO A 89 16.11 14.38 3.87
C PRO A 89 14.71 14.91 4.17
N PRO A 90 13.96 14.28 5.10
CA PRO A 90 12.62 14.75 5.46
C PRO A 90 12.68 16.14 6.11
N GLN A 91 12.19 17.16 5.42
CA GLN A 91 12.28 18.55 5.86
C GLN A 91 11.21 18.90 6.92
N LEU A 92 10.00 18.38 6.78
CA LEU A 92 8.93 18.67 7.75
C LEU A 92 9.26 18.14 9.17
N ALA A 93 9.90 16.98 9.26
CA ALA A 93 10.34 16.43 10.54
C ALA A 93 11.47 17.28 11.17
N ALA A 94 12.36 17.83 10.35
CA ALA A 94 13.41 18.73 10.82
C ALA A 94 12.83 20.06 11.31
N GLN A 95 11.86 20.63 10.59
CA GLN A 95 11.15 21.85 10.99
C GLN A 95 10.38 21.66 12.31
N ALA A 96 9.70 20.52 12.49
CA ALA A 96 9.00 20.21 13.73
C ALA A 96 9.95 20.13 14.93
N LYS A 97 11.15 19.57 14.77
CA LYS A 97 12.17 19.53 15.80
C LYS A 97 12.73 20.93 16.11
N GLY A 98 12.92 21.76 15.09
CA GLY A 98 13.35 23.15 15.26
C GLY A 98 12.32 23.98 16.02
N ALA A 99 11.06 23.87 15.68
CA ALA A 99 9.96 24.56 16.37
C ALA A 99 9.85 24.15 17.86
N SER A 100 10.09 22.87 18.18
CA SER A 100 10.09 22.38 19.56
C SER A 100 11.28 22.86 20.39
N ALA A 101 12.40 23.17 19.75
CA ALA A 101 13.58 23.70 20.42
C ALA A 101 13.46 25.19 20.74
N ASP A 102 12.68 25.94 19.95
CA ASP A 102 12.51 27.39 20.10
C ASP A 102 11.47 27.77 21.18
N THR A 103 10.68 26.82 21.65
CA THR A 103 9.69 27.04 22.73
C THR A 103 10.22 26.75 24.14
N ARG A 104 11.49 26.50 24.29
CA ARG A 104 12.19 26.37 25.57
C ARG A 104 13.02 27.61 25.87
#